data_8f07e72ab50495ef32c218ceb7ab6204
#
_entry.id   8f07e72ab50495ef32c218ceb7ab6204
#
_cell.length_a   1.000
_cell.length_b   1.000
_cell.length_c   1.000
_cell.angle_alpha   90.00
_cell.angle_beta   90.00
_cell.angle_gamma   90.00
#
_symmetry.space_group_name_H-M   'P 1'
#
loop_
_entity.id
_entity.type
_entity.pdbx_description
1 polymer ?
#
loop_
_entity_poly.entity_id
_entity_poly.type
_entity_poly.pdbx_seq_one_letter_code
_entity_poly.pdbx_strand_id
1 'polypeptide(L)'
;MDDIDLSCFSLKGRTAIITGGSGGIGRACAIAFAKAGCDVVITSLPPDSVPPVVQEVEALGPRGLGVAVDVTDADAVRSLVDQTLAKFGRIDVLVNVAGGSYSRNPYMPSFTRAPLLELSAQDFMSAYEVNVKSAFLCAQSVVPSMKEHGKGSIINIGSISGRGTKKERADMAAYGSSKAAVMNLTLHMAHQWGPEVRVNCIAPGTIDTPRPAGTNRQELGAVALKRAALGRAGRPDEVANVALFLASDAASFVSGAVIDVNGGE
;
A
#
# COMPACT_ATOMS: atom_id res chain seq x y z
N MET A 1 23.49 27.07 13.94
CA MET A 1 22.88 25.93 13.23
C MET A 1 21.40 26.15 13.35
N ASP A 2 20.76 26.50 12.26
CA ASP A 2 19.29 26.60 12.27
C ASP A 2 18.73 25.24 12.63
N ASP A 3 17.79 25.19 13.58
CA ASP A 3 17.16 23.97 14.00
C ASP A 3 16.47 23.33 12.79
N ILE A 4 16.68 22.04 12.57
CA ILE A 4 16.00 21.30 11.50
C ILE A 4 14.50 21.32 11.80
N ASP A 5 13.72 21.94 10.92
CA ASP A 5 12.25 21.94 11.03
C ASP A 5 11.68 20.58 10.66
N LEU A 6 11.29 19.81 11.66
CA LEU A 6 10.64 18.50 11.49
C LEU A 6 9.13 18.62 11.24
N SER A 7 8.56 19.83 11.24
CA SER A 7 7.12 20.03 10.98
C SER A 7 6.71 19.58 9.58
N CYS A 8 7.66 19.53 8.63
CA CYS A 8 7.44 19.01 7.29
C CYS A 8 7.03 17.52 7.23
N PHE A 9 7.24 16.76 8.31
CA PHE A 9 6.76 15.37 8.43
C PHE A 9 5.35 15.26 9.02
N SER A 10 4.74 16.35 9.50
CA SER A 10 3.40 16.34 10.07
C SER A 10 2.34 16.08 9.02
N LEU A 11 1.35 15.27 9.38
CA LEU A 11 0.12 15.05 8.59
C LEU A 11 -1.11 15.65 9.28
N LYS A 12 -0.91 16.54 10.26
CA LYS A 12 -2.02 17.17 11.00
C LYS A 12 -2.98 17.90 10.06
N GLY A 13 -4.27 17.61 10.21
CA GLY A 13 -5.34 18.19 9.38
C GLY A 13 -5.47 17.57 7.98
N ARG A 14 -4.76 16.48 7.70
CA ARG A 14 -4.89 15.67 6.47
C ARG A 14 -5.77 14.45 6.72
N THR A 15 -6.35 13.93 5.65
CA THR A 15 -7.10 12.68 5.63
C THR A 15 -6.44 11.68 4.69
N ALA A 16 -6.16 10.47 5.19
CA ALA A 16 -5.55 9.39 4.43
C ALA A 16 -6.50 8.21 4.27
N ILE A 17 -6.62 7.68 3.05
CA ILE A 17 -7.23 6.36 2.79
C ILE A 17 -6.11 5.33 2.69
N ILE A 18 -6.24 4.21 3.43
CA ILE A 18 -5.29 3.11 3.42
C ILE A 18 -6.03 1.82 3.06
N THR A 19 -5.77 1.31 1.85
CA THR A 19 -6.34 0.04 1.41
C THR A 19 -5.54 -1.13 1.98
N GLY A 20 -6.20 -2.25 2.30
CA GLY A 20 -5.55 -3.35 3.01
C GLY A 20 -5.06 -2.94 4.41
N GLY A 21 -5.74 -1.96 5.02
CA GLY A 21 -5.30 -1.29 6.25
C GLY A 21 -5.47 -2.11 7.53
N SER A 22 -6.10 -3.28 7.48
CA SER A 22 -6.37 -4.10 8.67
C SER A 22 -5.19 -4.94 9.17
N GLY A 23 -4.06 -4.97 8.43
CA GLY A 23 -2.93 -5.80 8.85
C GLY A 23 -1.61 -5.46 8.16
N GLY A 24 -0.53 -6.07 8.63
CA GLY A 24 0.80 -5.95 8.03
C GLY A 24 1.23 -4.50 7.77
N ILE A 25 1.68 -4.22 6.55
CA ILE A 25 2.13 -2.89 6.13
C ILE A 25 1.00 -1.86 6.23
N GLY A 26 -0.24 -2.22 5.86
CA GLY A 26 -1.38 -1.29 5.88
C GLY A 26 -1.72 -0.81 7.30
N ARG A 27 -1.80 -1.74 8.27
CA ARG A 27 -2.00 -1.37 9.68
C ARG A 27 -0.83 -0.50 10.19
N ALA A 28 0.40 -0.85 9.84
CA ALA A 28 1.56 -0.05 10.25
C ALA A 28 1.50 1.37 9.67
N CYS A 29 1.07 1.55 8.41
CA CYS A 29 0.82 2.86 7.82
C CYS A 29 -0.29 3.62 8.57
N ALA A 30 -1.42 2.96 8.91
CA ALA A 30 -2.51 3.57 9.63
C ALA A 30 -2.06 4.14 10.98
N ILE A 31 -1.30 3.37 11.74
CA ILE A 31 -0.77 3.78 13.04
C ILE A 31 0.29 4.88 12.90
N ALA A 32 1.21 4.78 11.93
CA ALA A 32 2.22 5.81 11.70
C ALA A 32 1.59 7.16 11.30
N PHE A 33 0.56 7.14 10.44
CA PHE A 33 -0.14 8.34 10.00
C PHE A 33 -0.97 8.96 11.13
N ALA A 34 -1.65 8.14 11.92
CA ALA A 34 -2.36 8.61 13.11
C ALA A 34 -1.42 9.30 14.10
N LYS A 35 -0.25 8.72 14.38
CA LYS A 35 0.79 9.35 15.23
C LYS A 35 1.30 10.68 14.65
N ALA A 36 1.25 10.86 13.34
CA ALA A 36 1.60 12.12 12.67
C ALA A 36 0.42 13.13 12.62
N GLY A 37 -0.72 12.81 13.26
CA GLY A 37 -1.89 13.69 13.38
C GLY A 37 -2.88 13.60 12.22
N CYS A 38 -2.79 12.56 11.38
CA CYS A 38 -3.67 12.34 10.23
C CYS A 38 -4.97 11.65 10.63
N ASP A 39 -6.11 12.11 10.11
CA ASP A 39 -7.35 11.33 10.12
C ASP A 39 -7.21 10.15 9.15
N VAL A 40 -7.65 8.95 9.55
CA VAL A 40 -7.36 7.73 8.79
C VAL A 40 -8.62 6.97 8.44
N VAL A 41 -8.76 6.67 7.16
CA VAL A 41 -9.76 5.75 6.62
C VAL A 41 -9.11 4.42 6.32
N ILE A 42 -9.65 3.35 6.90
CA ILE A 42 -9.15 1.99 6.76
C ILE A 42 -10.15 1.19 5.95
N THR A 43 -9.69 0.64 4.84
CA THR A 43 -10.48 -0.34 4.09
C THR A 43 -9.76 -1.65 3.94
N SER A 44 -10.48 -2.75 4.17
CA SER A 44 -9.95 -4.11 4.06
C SER A 44 -11.10 -5.13 4.04
N LEU A 45 -10.75 -6.38 3.75
CA LEU A 45 -11.58 -7.57 3.91
C LEU A 45 -10.83 -8.61 4.74
N PRO A 46 -11.53 -9.45 5.54
CA PRO A 46 -12.97 -9.45 5.79
C PRO A 46 -13.41 -8.25 6.65
N PRO A 47 -14.72 -7.92 6.70
CA PRO A 47 -15.25 -6.73 7.39
C PRO A 47 -14.88 -6.63 8.87
N ASP A 48 -14.87 -7.73 9.59
CA ASP A 48 -14.54 -7.82 11.02
C ASP A 48 -13.06 -7.49 11.34
N SER A 49 -12.19 -7.47 10.33
CA SER A 49 -10.79 -7.09 10.50
C SER A 49 -10.56 -5.57 10.62
N VAL A 50 -11.56 -4.75 10.24
CA VAL A 50 -11.41 -3.29 10.14
C VAL A 50 -11.61 -2.57 11.48
N PRO A 51 -12.66 -2.84 12.29
CA PRO A 51 -12.95 -2.09 13.51
C PRO A 51 -11.81 -2.06 14.54
N PRO A 52 -11.05 -3.14 14.78
CA PRO A 52 -9.95 -3.09 15.75
C PRO A 52 -8.88 -2.05 15.41
N VAL A 53 -8.54 -1.88 14.12
CA VAL A 53 -7.52 -0.91 13.71
C VAL A 53 -8.07 0.52 13.73
N VAL A 54 -9.37 0.72 13.48
CA VAL A 54 -10.02 2.03 13.68
C VAL A 54 -9.91 2.46 15.15
N GLN A 55 -10.20 1.56 16.09
CA GLN A 55 -10.06 1.85 17.53
C GLN A 55 -8.62 2.20 17.91
N GLU A 56 -7.62 1.51 17.35
CA GLU A 56 -6.22 1.83 17.58
C GLU A 56 -5.86 3.24 17.07
N VAL A 57 -6.37 3.64 15.89
CA VAL A 57 -6.19 5.00 15.34
C VAL A 57 -6.82 6.04 16.25
N GLU A 58 -8.06 5.83 16.68
CA GLU A 58 -8.81 6.77 17.53
C GLU A 58 -8.18 6.91 18.92
N ALA A 59 -7.60 5.84 19.47
CA ALA A 59 -6.86 5.87 20.71
C ALA A 59 -5.60 6.75 20.67
N LEU A 60 -5.10 7.09 19.48
CA LEU A 60 -3.98 8.00 19.25
C LEU A 60 -4.41 9.47 19.07
N GLY A 61 -5.72 9.75 19.03
CA GLY A 61 -6.31 11.10 18.98
C GLY A 61 -6.94 11.52 17.66
N PRO A 62 -6.47 11.11 16.46
CA PRO A 62 -7.15 11.38 15.20
C PRO A 62 -8.49 10.67 15.07
N ARG A 63 -9.31 11.13 14.11
CA ARG A 63 -10.56 10.45 13.77
C ARG A 63 -10.30 9.26 12.87
N GLY A 64 -10.98 8.15 13.12
CA GLY A 64 -10.94 6.93 12.30
C GLY A 64 -12.22 6.74 11.49
N LEU A 65 -12.15 6.08 10.33
CA LEU A 65 -13.29 5.54 9.58
C LEU A 65 -12.93 4.15 9.06
N GLY A 66 -13.78 3.18 9.31
CA GLY A 66 -13.64 1.84 8.75
C GLY A 66 -14.71 1.60 7.68
N VAL A 67 -14.31 1.23 6.48
CA VAL A 67 -15.22 0.86 5.39
C VAL A 67 -14.74 -0.44 4.75
N ALA A 68 -15.50 -1.51 4.95
CA ALA A 68 -15.15 -2.80 4.36
C ALA A 68 -15.63 -2.86 2.91
N VAL A 69 -14.69 -2.79 1.96
CA VAL A 69 -15.00 -2.86 0.53
C VAL A 69 -14.00 -3.75 -0.22
N ASP A 70 -14.47 -4.34 -1.30
CA ASP A 70 -13.59 -4.91 -2.32
C ASP A 70 -13.07 -3.79 -3.22
N VAL A 71 -11.80 -3.48 -3.13
CA VAL A 71 -11.18 -2.41 -3.92
C VAL A 71 -10.96 -2.77 -5.40
N THR A 72 -11.36 -3.96 -5.82
CA THR A 72 -11.43 -4.35 -7.24
C THR A 72 -12.79 -4.03 -7.87
N ASP A 73 -13.77 -3.61 -7.05
CA ASP A 73 -15.09 -3.15 -7.47
C ASP A 73 -15.14 -1.62 -7.54
N ALA A 74 -15.42 -1.09 -8.73
CA ALA A 74 -15.41 0.35 -8.98
C ALA A 74 -16.52 1.09 -8.22
N ASP A 75 -17.70 0.48 -8.05
CA ASP A 75 -18.82 1.09 -7.32
C ASP A 75 -18.53 1.13 -5.82
N ALA A 76 -17.96 0.06 -5.29
CA ALA A 76 -17.53 0.00 -3.90
C ALA A 76 -16.43 1.03 -3.60
N VAL A 77 -15.48 1.23 -4.52
CA VAL A 77 -14.44 2.26 -4.39
C VAL A 77 -15.05 3.67 -4.43
N ARG A 78 -15.99 3.95 -5.31
CA ARG A 78 -16.71 5.24 -5.31
C ARG A 78 -17.41 5.49 -3.98
N SER A 79 -18.15 4.49 -3.47
CA SER A 79 -18.81 4.59 -2.17
C SER A 79 -17.85 4.84 -1.01
N LEU A 80 -16.66 4.24 -1.02
CA LEU A 80 -15.59 4.51 -0.04
C LEU A 80 -15.16 5.99 -0.08
N VAL A 81 -14.95 6.54 -1.27
CA VAL A 81 -14.56 7.94 -1.45
C VAL A 81 -15.68 8.88 -0.96
N ASP A 82 -16.94 8.62 -1.33
CA ASP A 82 -18.09 9.43 -0.92
C ASP A 82 -18.26 9.44 0.61
N GLN A 83 -18.14 8.28 1.27
CA GLN A 83 -18.18 8.18 2.74
C GLN A 83 -17.03 8.94 3.40
N THR A 84 -15.83 8.88 2.78
CA THR A 84 -14.66 9.62 3.26
C THR A 84 -14.89 11.13 3.18
N LEU A 85 -15.37 11.63 2.04
CA LEU A 85 -15.65 13.03 1.84
C LEU A 85 -16.79 13.51 2.74
N ALA A 86 -17.83 12.71 2.93
CA ALA A 86 -18.94 13.05 3.85
C ALA A 86 -18.46 13.21 5.31
N LYS A 87 -17.49 12.38 5.76
CA LYS A 87 -17.01 12.45 7.13
C LYS A 87 -15.92 13.49 7.36
N PHE A 88 -14.99 13.65 6.41
CA PHE A 88 -13.76 14.43 6.61
C PHE A 88 -13.67 15.67 5.72
N GLY A 89 -14.47 15.76 4.64
CA GLY A 89 -14.50 16.87 3.69
C GLY A 89 -13.33 16.91 2.71
N ARG A 90 -12.32 16.05 2.85
CA ARG A 90 -11.12 16.05 2.01
C ARG A 90 -10.44 14.68 1.98
N ILE A 91 -9.63 14.46 0.95
CA ILE A 91 -8.71 13.33 0.84
C ILE A 91 -7.35 13.88 0.39
N ASP A 92 -6.31 13.70 1.21
CA ASP A 92 -4.96 14.22 0.95
C ASP A 92 -3.97 13.13 0.59
N VAL A 93 -4.19 11.93 1.13
CA VAL A 93 -3.27 10.81 0.95
C VAL A 93 -4.04 9.53 0.61
N LEU A 94 -3.50 8.77 -0.35
CA LEU A 94 -3.92 7.40 -0.61
C LEU A 94 -2.71 6.48 -0.50
N VAL A 95 -2.84 5.40 0.30
CA VAL A 95 -1.85 4.32 0.33
C VAL A 95 -2.49 3.05 -0.20
N ASN A 96 -2.10 2.63 -1.40
CA ASN A 96 -2.55 1.41 -2.04
C ASN A 96 -1.73 0.22 -1.55
N VAL A 97 -2.18 -0.40 -0.43
CA VAL A 97 -1.54 -1.59 0.16
C VAL A 97 -2.29 -2.86 -0.20
N ALA A 98 -3.60 -2.78 -0.46
CA ALA A 98 -4.39 -3.94 -0.87
C ALA A 98 -3.74 -4.66 -2.04
N GLY A 99 -3.64 -5.98 -1.94
CA GLY A 99 -2.94 -6.81 -2.91
C GLY A 99 -2.02 -7.83 -2.25
N GLY A 100 -1.27 -8.53 -3.05
CA GLY A 100 -0.31 -9.55 -2.58
C GLY A 100 -0.16 -10.70 -3.56
N SER A 101 0.64 -11.69 -3.14
CA SER A 101 0.83 -12.95 -3.87
C SER A 101 -0.19 -14.04 -3.47
N TYR A 102 -1.01 -13.77 -2.44
CA TYR A 102 -2.08 -14.63 -1.98
C TYR A 102 -3.33 -13.78 -1.78
N SER A 103 -4.44 -14.18 -2.36
CA SER A 103 -5.71 -13.59 -1.99
C SER A 103 -6.06 -14.03 -0.57
N ARG A 104 -6.30 -13.06 0.32
CA ARG A 104 -6.94 -13.31 1.61
C ARG A 104 -8.46 -13.19 1.53
N ASN A 105 -8.94 -12.73 0.37
CA ASN A 105 -10.37 -12.66 0.10
C ASN A 105 -10.89 -14.07 -0.18
N PRO A 106 -11.78 -14.64 0.65
CA PRO A 106 -12.34 -15.96 0.43
C PRO A 106 -13.17 -16.05 -0.86
N TYR A 107 -13.53 -14.90 -1.44
CA TYR A 107 -14.28 -14.78 -2.69
C TYR A 107 -13.38 -14.63 -3.92
N MET A 108 -12.06 -14.48 -3.76
CA MET A 108 -11.12 -14.43 -4.87
C MET A 108 -10.29 -15.71 -4.93
N PRO A 109 -10.15 -16.31 -6.11
CA PRO A 109 -9.25 -17.45 -6.25
C PRO A 109 -7.84 -17.04 -5.85
N SER A 110 -7.19 -17.86 -5.03
CA SER A 110 -5.78 -17.66 -4.70
C SER A 110 -4.96 -17.97 -5.94
N PHE A 111 -4.32 -16.96 -6.52
CA PHE A 111 -3.28 -17.25 -7.50
C PHE A 111 -2.08 -17.82 -6.76
N THR A 112 -1.84 -19.07 -7.00
CA THR A 112 -0.76 -19.81 -6.38
C THR A 112 0.54 -19.57 -7.14
N ARG A 113 1.64 -19.77 -6.44
CA ARG A 113 2.93 -19.93 -7.09
C ARG A 113 2.86 -21.19 -7.97
N ALA A 114 3.09 -21.01 -9.26
CA ALA A 114 3.03 -22.11 -10.21
C ALA A 114 4.09 -21.95 -11.31
N PRO A 115 4.62 -23.06 -11.86
CA PRO A 115 5.38 -23.02 -13.10
C PRO A 115 4.57 -22.35 -14.21
N LEU A 116 5.22 -21.59 -15.10
CA LEU A 116 4.53 -20.84 -16.16
C LEU A 116 3.66 -21.74 -17.09
N LEU A 117 4.09 -22.99 -17.30
CA LEU A 117 3.32 -23.94 -18.11
C LEU A 117 2.04 -24.45 -17.42
N GLU A 118 1.95 -24.33 -16.11
CA GLU A 118 0.82 -24.78 -15.29
C GLU A 118 -0.08 -23.63 -14.86
N LEU A 119 0.39 -22.38 -15.01
CA LEU A 119 -0.33 -21.18 -14.59
C LEU A 119 -1.50 -20.91 -15.56
N SER A 120 -2.72 -20.94 -15.05
CA SER A 120 -3.89 -20.62 -15.86
C SER A 120 -3.93 -19.12 -16.19
N ALA A 121 -4.56 -18.77 -17.33
CA ALA A 121 -4.78 -17.37 -17.69
C ALA A 121 -5.64 -16.64 -16.63
N GLN A 122 -6.58 -17.33 -16.00
CA GLN A 122 -7.42 -16.78 -14.95
C GLN A 122 -6.60 -16.43 -13.70
N ASP A 123 -5.73 -17.33 -13.23
CA ASP A 123 -4.85 -17.07 -12.08
C ASP A 123 -3.86 -15.95 -12.37
N PHE A 124 -3.33 -15.92 -13.59
CA PHE A 124 -2.47 -14.82 -14.05
C PHE A 124 -3.20 -13.47 -13.96
N MET A 125 -4.40 -13.37 -14.50
CA MET A 125 -5.19 -12.14 -14.50
C MET A 125 -5.70 -11.75 -13.11
N SER A 126 -5.99 -12.73 -12.23
CA SER A 126 -6.37 -12.45 -10.84
C SER A 126 -5.29 -11.64 -10.09
N ALA A 127 -4.01 -11.89 -10.37
CA ALA A 127 -2.93 -11.08 -9.81
C ALA A 127 -2.98 -9.62 -10.28
N TYR A 128 -3.35 -9.39 -11.53
CA TYR A 128 -3.52 -8.03 -12.07
C TYR A 128 -4.76 -7.34 -11.49
N GLU A 129 -5.86 -8.04 -11.31
CA GLU A 129 -7.06 -7.47 -10.68
C GLU A 129 -6.77 -6.99 -9.26
N VAL A 130 -6.16 -7.83 -8.45
CA VAL A 130 -5.89 -7.52 -7.04
C VAL A 130 -4.80 -6.46 -6.88
N ASN A 131 -3.75 -6.47 -7.69
CA ASN A 131 -2.59 -5.58 -7.50
C ASN A 131 -2.66 -4.31 -8.36
N VAL A 132 -3.12 -4.39 -9.62
CA VAL A 132 -3.05 -3.29 -10.58
C VAL A 132 -4.38 -2.55 -10.67
N LYS A 133 -5.48 -3.30 -10.97
CA LYS A 133 -6.82 -2.71 -11.09
C LYS A 133 -7.26 -2.02 -9.81
N SER A 134 -7.05 -2.64 -8.65
CA SER A 134 -7.38 -2.04 -7.36
C SER A 134 -6.66 -0.72 -7.11
N ALA A 135 -5.34 -0.68 -7.34
CA ALA A 135 -4.56 0.54 -7.18
C ALA A 135 -4.99 1.63 -8.17
N PHE A 136 -5.30 1.26 -9.41
CA PHE A 136 -5.81 2.17 -10.43
C PHE A 136 -7.17 2.77 -10.04
N LEU A 137 -8.15 1.94 -9.67
CA LEU A 137 -9.49 2.40 -9.32
C LEU A 137 -9.48 3.34 -8.11
N CYS A 138 -8.75 2.97 -7.04
CA CYS A 138 -8.63 3.83 -5.87
C CYS A 138 -7.97 5.16 -6.20
N ALA A 139 -6.85 5.13 -6.95
CA ALA A 139 -6.15 6.34 -7.34
C ALA A 139 -7.03 7.25 -8.22
N GLN A 140 -7.68 6.69 -9.25
CA GLN A 140 -8.57 7.44 -10.13
C GLN A 140 -9.71 8.13 -9.37
N SER A 141 -10.26 7.46 -8.35
CA SER A 141 -11.42 7.96 -7.60
C SER A 141 -11.06 9.07 -6.60
N VAL A 142 -9.83 9.12 -6.06
CA VAL A 142 -9.44 10.16 -5.08
C VAL A 142 -8.85 11.42 -5.74
N VAL A 143 -8.30 11.31 -6.96
CA VAL A 143 -7.61 12.41 -7.65
C VAL A 143 -8.48 13.66 -7.83
N PRO A 144 -9.79 13.58 -8.17
CA PRO A 144 -10.63 14.79 -8.27
C PRO A 144 -10.60 15.62 -6.99
N SER A 145 -10.80 15.00 -5.82
CA SER A 145 -10.74 15.69 -4.53
C SER A 145 -9.34 16.25 -4.21
N MET A 146 -8.28 15.51 -4.52
CA MET A 146 -6.90 15.98 -4.33
C MET A 146 -6.62 17.23 -5.18
N LYS A 147 -7.06 17.26 -6.44
CA LYS A 147 -6.89 18.40 -7.35
C LYS A 147 -7.71 19.62 -6.90
N GLU A 148 -8.94 19.41 -6.42
CA GLU A 148 -9.78 20.48 -5.87
C GLU A 148 -9.09 21.18 -4.68
N HIS A 149 -8.38 20.42 -3.84
CA HIS A 149 -7.61 20.96 -2.71
C HIS A 149 -6.18 21.40 -3.09
N GLY A 150 -5.80 21.30 -4.36
CA GLY A 150 -4.51 21.73 -4.90
C GLY A 150 -3.31 20.89 -4.45
N LYS A 151 -3.53 19.77 -3.71
CA LYS A 151 -2.46 18.94 -3.17
C LYS A 151 -2.92 17.52 -2.86
N GLY A 152 -2.13 16.54 -3.29
CA GLY A 152 -2.33 15.13 -2.96
C GLY A 152 -1.04 14.31 -2.99
N SER A 153 -1.06 13.17 -2.29
CA SER A 153 0.02 12.17 -2.35
C SER A 153 -0.55 10.76 -2.44
N ILE A 154 -0.17 10.04 -3.49
CA ILE A 154 -0.52 8.64 -3.68
C ILE A 154 0.72 7.79 -3.52
N ILE A 155 0.64 6.76 -2.69
CA ILE A 155 1.72 5.80 -2.43
C ILE A 155 1.23 4.41 -2.82
N ASN A 156 1.82 3.84 -3.85
CA ASN A 156 1.55 2.47 -4.28
C ASN A 156 2.53 1.51 -3.63
N ILE A 157 2.08 0.33 -3.22
CA ILE A 157 2.97 -0.72 -2.73
C ILE A 157 3.27 -1.69 -3.86
N GLY A 158 4.48 -1.56 -4.40
CA GLY A 158 5.11 -2.48 -5.34
C GLY A 158 5.67 -3.73 -4.66
N SER A 159 6.79 -4.20 -5.13
CA SER A 159 7.59 -5.29 -4.54
C SER A 159 8.93 -5.37 -5.25
N ILE A 160 9.97 -5.83 -4.57
CA ILE A 160 11.24 -6.20 -5.25
C ILE A 160 11.03 -7.26 -6.34
N SER A 161 9.97 -8.10 -6.23
CA SER A 161 9.60 -9.05 -7.29
C SER A 161 9.19 -8.37 -8.60
N GLY A 162 8.78 -7.09 -8.57
CA GLY A 162 8.53 -6.28 -9.76
C GLY A 162 9.80 -5.67 -10.37
N ARG A 163 10.92 -5.64 -9.66
CA ARG A 163 12.22 -5.20 -10.18
C ARG A 163 12.93 -6.28 -11.01
N GLY A 164 12.64 -7.52 -10.70
CA GLY A 164 13.23 -8.69 -11.30
C GLY A 164 12.94 -9.94 -10.50
N THR A 165 13.45 -11.08 -10.98
CA THR A 165 13.27 -12.34 -10.26
C THR A 165 14.59 -13.08 -10.15
N LYS A 166 14.68 -13.93 -9.13
CA LYS A 166 15.72 -14.94 -8.96
C LYS A 166 15.11 -16.32 -9.21
N LYS A 167 15.92 -17.32 -9.53
CA LYS A 167 15.45 -18.69 -9.84
C LYS A 167 14.47 -19.24 -8.79
N GLU A 168 14.70 -18.92 -7.51
CA GLU A 168 13.88 -19.40 -6.38
C GLU A 168 12.50 -18.70 -6.29
N ARG A 169 12.25 -17.70 -7.14
CA ARG A 169 10.97 -16.96 -7.24
C ARG A 169 10.40 -16.98 -8.66
N ALA A 170 10.94 -17.80 -9.54
CA ALA A 170 10.49 -17.86 -10.93
C ALA A 170 9.03 -18.31 -11.06
N ASP A 171 8.52 -19.03 -10.07
CA ASP A 171 7.13 -19.46 -9.93
C ASP A 171 6.15 -18.34 -9.50
N MET A 172 6.63 -17.11 -9.28
CA MET A 172 5.80 -15.94 -8.92
C MET A 172 5.55 -15.01 -10.11
N ALA A 173 5.46 -15.54 -11.32
CA ALA A 173 5.41 -14.73 -12.55
C ALA A 173 4.21 -13.76 -12.58
N ALA A 174 3.01 -14.21 -12.25
CA ALA A 174 1.81 -13.37 -12.22
C ALA A 174 1.96 -12.21 -11.20
N TYR A 175 2.41 -12.54 -9.99
CA TYR A 175 2.64 -11.53 -8.96
C TYR A 175 3.75 -10.55 -9.33
N GLY A 176 4.92 -11.06 -9.72
CA GLY A 176 6.07 -10.23 -10.07
C GLY A 176 5.75 -9.26 -11.21
N SER A 177 5.14 -9.75 -12.29
CA SER A 177 4.73 -8.92 -13.42
C SER A 177 3.65 -7.90 -13.05
N SER A 178 2.66 -8.26 -12.22
CA SER A 178 1.66 -7.30 -11.74
C SER A 178 2.29 -6.20 -10.87
N LYS A 179 3.28 -6.51 -10.02
CA LYS A 179 4.00 -5.50 -9.23
C LYS A 179 4.92 -4.61 -10.08
N ALA A 180 5.50 -5.13 -11.16
CA ALA A 180 6.18 -4.32 -12.17
C ALA A 180 5.21 -3.36 -12.87
N ALA A 181 4.00 -3.82 -13.20
CA ALA A 181 2.97 -2.98 -13.78
C ALA A 181 2.55 -1.83 -12.83
N VAL A 182 2.40 -2.10 -11.51
CA VAL A 182 2.13 -1.04 -10.51
C VAL A 182 3.25 0.01 -10.48
N MET A 183 4.52 -0.40 -10.55
CA MET A 183 5.65 0.54 -10.57
C MET A 183 5.62 1.42 -11.82
N ASN A 184 5.38 0.83 -12.99
CA ASN A 184 5.28 1.59 -14.24
C ASN A 184 4.06 2.51 -14.26
N LEU A 185 2.89 2.02 -13.81
CA LEU A 185 1.67 2.81 -13.69
C LEU A 185 1.87 4.03 -12.76
N THR A 186 2.65 3.88 -11.68
CA THR A 186 3.02 4.99 -10.79
C THR A 186 3.64 6.16 -11.54
N LEU A 187 4.55 5.87 -12.47
CA LEU A 187 5.21 6.90 -13.28
C LEU A 187 4.22 7.63 -14.20
N HIS A 188 3.35 6.87 -14.88
CA HIS A 188 2.29 7.47 -15.70
C HIS A 188 1.34 8.36 -14.89
N MET A 189 0.91 7.91 -13.73
CA MET A 189 0.06 8.68 -12.82
C MET A 189 0.76 9.96 -12.35
N ALA A 190 2.05 9.89 -11.98
CA ALA A 190 2.83 11.05 -11.57
C ALA A 190 2.92 12.13 -12.65
N HIS A 191 3.11 11.73 -13.91
CA HIS A 191 3.17 12.67 -15.04
C HIS A 191 1.81 13.27 -15.40
N GLN A 192 0.72 12.49 -15.28
CA GLN A 192 -0.60 12.97 -15.69
C GLN A 192 -1.30 13.81 -14.61
N TRP A 193 -0.99 13.59 -13.34
CA TRP A 193 -1.70 14.21 -12.23
C TRP A 193 -0.89 15.30 -11.50
N GLY A 194 0.38 15.47 -11.84
CA GLY A 194 1.14 16.63 -11.41
C GLY A 194 0.66 17.92 -12.12
N PRO A 195 0.92 19.08 -11.52
CA PRO A 195 1.71 19.30 -10.30
C PRO A 195 0.96 19.07 -8.97
N GLU A 196 -0.37 18.93 -8.98
CA GLU A 196 -1.17 18.90 -7.75
C GLU A 196 -0.99 17.59 -6.98
N VAL A 197 -0.83 16.46 -7.70
CA VAL A 197 -0.77 15.13 -7.07
C VAL A 197 0.58 14.47 -7.32
N ARG A 198 1.31 14.20 -6.26
CA ARG A 198 2.52 13.37 -6.33
C ARG A 198 2.13 11.89 -6.25
N VAL A 199 2.76 11.06 -7.04
CA VAL A 199 2.53 9.62 -7.02
C VAL A 199 3.86 8.90 -6.95
N ASN A 200 4.04 8.06 -5.93
CA ASN A 200 5.27 7.30 -5.71
C ASN A 200 4.96 5.83 -5.42
N CYS A 201 5.96 4.99 -5.52
CA CYS A 201 5.86 3.57 -5.21
C CYS A 201 6.92 3.19 -4.17
N ILE A 202 6.56 2.32 -3.25
CA ILE A 202 7.51 1.64 -2.37
C ILE A 202 7.62 0.20 -2.85
N ALA A 203 8.84 -0.32 -2.95
CA ALA A 203 9.12 -1.70 -3.31
C ALA A 203 9.71 -2.46 -2.09
N PRO A 204 8.85 -3.07 -1.24
CA PRO A 204 9.33 -3.82 -0.10
C PRO A 204 10.03 -5.10 -0.53
N GLY A 205 11.02 -5.50 0.27
CA GLY A 205 11.62 -6.82 0.25
C GLY A 205 10.82 -7.85 1.05
N THR A 206 11.53 -8.75 1.71
CA THR A 206 10.92 -9.71 2.64
C THR A 206 10.55 -8.99 3.94
N ILE A 207 9.24 -8.77 4.16
CA ILE A 207 8.70 -8.09 5.36
C ILE A 207 8.00 -9.12 6.25
N ASP A 208 8.25 -9.06 7.56
CA ASP A 208 7.58 -9.90 8.57
C ASP A 208 6.15 -9.39 8.82
N THR A 209 5.23 -9.88 8.02
CA THR A 209 3.80 -9.59 8.11
C THR A 209 3.01 -10.82 8.53
N PRO A 210 1.83 -10.66 9.15
CA PRO A 210 0.91 -11.77 9.35
C PRO A 210 0.61 -12.48 8.01
N ARG A 211 0.79 -13.79 7.99
CA ARG A 211 0.61 -14.64 6.79
C ARG A 211 -0.51 -15.65 7.01
N PRO A 212 -1.07 -16.24 5.95
CA PRO A 212 -2.04 -17.32 6.08
C PRO A 212 -1.54 -18.44 7.00
N ALA A 213 -2.46 -19.12 7.65
CA ALA A 213 -2.15 -20.29 8.47
C ALA A 213 -1.34 -21.31 7.66
N GLY A 214 -0.33 -21.94 8.27
CA GLY A 214 0.58 -22.87 7.61
C GLY A 214 1.84 -22.26 7.01
N THR A 215 1.98 -20.92 6.99
CA THR A 215 3.25 -20.30 6.57
C THR A 215 4.31 -20.47 7.66
N ASN A 216 5.43 -21.12 7.32
CA ASN A 216 6.54 -21.31 8.25
C ASN A 216 7.34 -19.99 8.40
N ARG A 217 7.20 -19.33 9.56
CA ARG A 217 7.93 -18.09 9.88
C ARG A 217 9.44 -18.28 9.99
N GLN A 218 9.90 -19.46 10.40
CA GLN A 218 11.34 -19.76 10.47
C GLN A 218 11.96 -19.84 9.08
N GLU A 219 11.26 -20.42 8.11
CA GLU A 219 11.69 -20.42 6.70
C GLU A 219 11.75 -19.01 6.12
N LEU A 220 10.79 -18.15 6.46
CA LEU A 220 10.81 -16.76 6.04
C LEU A 220 12.02 -16.01 6.58
N GLY A 221 12.32 -16.20 7.86
CA GLY A 221 13.52 -15.64 8.50
C GLY A 221 14.81 -16.16 7.86
N ALA A 222 14.89 -17.45 7.58
CA ALA A 222 16.03 -18.06 6.91
C ALA A 222 16.23 -17.56 5.48
N VAL A 223 15.14 -17.30 4.74
CA VAL A 223 15.17 -16.71 3.41
C VAL A 223 15.67 -15.26 3.47
N ALA A 224 15.16 -14.47 4.41
CA ALA A 224 15.57 -13.08 4.60
C ALA A 224 17.05 -12.97 4.99
N LEU A 225 17.53 -13.84 5.91
CA LEU A 225 18.93 -13.93 6.30
C LEU A 225 19.89 -14.15 5.11
N LYS A 226 19.46 -14.92 4.12
CA LYS A 226 20.29 -15.25 2.93
C LYS A 226 20.23 -14.17 1.83
N ARG A 227 19.21 -13.30 1.84
CA ARG A 227 18.92 -12.39 0.73
C ARG A 227 19.15 -10.94 1.05
N ALA A 228 18.74 -10.49 2.24
CA ALA A 228 18.91 -9.13 2.65
C ALA A 228 20.32 -8.87 3.19
N ALA A 229 21.00 -7.85 2.68
CA ALA A 229 22.31 -7.45 3.20
C ALA A 229 22.27 -7.09 4.68
N LEU A 230 21.11 -6.61 5.18
CA LEU A 230 20.90 -6.35 6.61
C LEU A 230 20.65 -7.63 7.44
N GLY A 231 20.65 -8.82 6.84
CA GLY A 231 20.60 -10.11 7.53
C GLY A 231 19.30 -10.39 8.29
N ARG A 232 18.18 -9.74 7.94
CA ARG A 232 16.86 -9.96 8.57
C ARG A 232 15.71 -9.58 7.66
N ALA A 233 14.51 -10.05 7.98
CA ALA A 233 13.30 -9.49 7.40
C ALA A 233 13.09 -8.05 7.89
N GLY A 234 12.51 -7.22 7.04
CA GLY A 234 12.04 -5.90 7.43
C GLY A 234 10.78 -5.99 8.29
N ARG A 235 10.54 -4.98 9.12
CA ARG A 235 9.30 -4.83 9.86
C ARG A 235 8.30 -3.98 9.07
N PRO A 236 6.99 -4.16 9.27
CA PRO A 236 5.97 -3.33 8.64
C PRO A 236 6.13 -1.83 8.91
N ASP A 237 6.58 -1.46 10.12
CA ASP A 237 6.82 -0.07 10.50
C ASP A 237 7.96 0.58 9.70
N GLU A 238 8.96 -0.18 9.26
CA GLU A 238 10.04 0.34 8.41
C GLU A 238 9.53 0.75 7.02
N VAL A 239 8.53 0.03 6.49
CA VAL A 239 7.84 0.43 5.24
C VAL A 239 6.92 1.62 5.49
N ALA A 240 6.20 1.62 6.62
CA ALA A 240 5.28 2.70 6.99
C ALA A 240 6.00 4.03 7.20
N ASN A 241 7.23 4.04 7.71
CA ASN A 241 8.03 5.25 7.87
C ASN A 241 8.37 5.89 6.51
N VAL A 242 8.66 5.08 5.49
CA VAL A 242 8.86 5.59 4.13
C VAL A 242 7.55 6.09 3.52
N ALA A 243 6.43 5.41 3.79
CA ALA A 243 5.11 5.88 3.36
C ALA A 243 4.76 7.22 4.03
N LEU A 244 5.07 7.41 5.32
CA LEU A 244 4.90 8.67 6.03
C LEU A 244 5.73 9.81 5.40
N PHE A 245 7.01 9.56 5.10
CA PHE A 245 7.85 10.50 4.37
C PHE A 245 7.21 10.91 3.04
N LEU A 246 6.81 9.94 2.23
CA LEU A 246 6.20 10.20 0.91
C LEU A 246 4.85 10.93 1.00
N ALA A 247 4.08 10.70 2.07
CA ALA A 247 2.81 11.39 2.33
C ALA A 247 3.00 12.85 2.75
N SER A 248 4.14 13.18 3.35
CA SER A 248 4.43 14.45 3.99
C SER A 248 5.02 15.50 3.03
N ASP A 249 5.20 16.74 3.53
CA ASP A 249 5.84 17.82 2.79
C ASP A 249 7.34 17.65 2.67
N ALA A 250 7.96 16.82 3.51
CA ALA A 250 9.35 16.44 3.39
C ALA A 250 9.66 15.79 2.02
N ALA A 251 8.65 15.21 1.35
CA ALA A 251 8.76 14.63 0.01
C ALA A 251 8.19 15.52 -1.12
N SER A 252 8.11 16.84 -0.91
CA SER A 252 7.46 17.78 -1.85
C SER A 252 8.04 17.75 -3.27
N PHE A 253 9.31 17.35 -3.43
CA PHE A 253 9.96 17.23 -4.74
C PHE A 253 10.20 15.77 -5.17
N VAL A 254 9.49 14.81 -4.53
CA VAL A 254 9.56 13.37 -4.87
C VAL A 254 8.25 12.96 -5.53
N SER A 255 8.28 12.68 -6.84
CA SER A 255 7.15 12.17 -7.62
C SER A 255 7.67 11.26 -8.74
N GLY A 256 6.96 10.17 -9.02
CA GLY A 256 7.35 9.15 -9.99
C GLY A 256 8.44 8.19 -9.49
N ALA A 257 8.85 8.30 -8.24
CA ALA A 257 9.92 7.46 -7.68
C ALA A 257 9.42 6.07 -7.27
N VAL A 258 10.31 5.08 -7.40
CA VAL A 258 10.17 3.75 -6.79
C VAL A 258 11.26 3.59 -5.75
N ILE A 259 10.89 3.60 -4.48
CA ILE A 259 11.81 3.51 -3.34
C ILE A 259 11.86 2.07 -2.84
N ASP A 260 13.05 1.48 -2.88
CA ASP A 260 13.28 0.13 -2.37
C ASP A 260 13.39 0.17 -0.83
N VAL A 261 12.60 -0.68 -0.15
CA VAL A 261 12.65 -0.90 1.30
C VAL A 261 12.83 -2.39 1.53
N ASN A 262 14.02 -2.88 1.24
CA ASN A 262 14.29 -4.30 1.08
C ASN A 262 15.52 -4.81 1.86
N GLY A 263 16.21 -3.95 2.60
CA GLY A 263 17.41 -4.34 3.35
C GLY A 263 18.59 -4.75 2.46
N GLY A 264 18.63 -4.34 1.19
CA GLY A 264 19.64 -4.74 0.21
C GLY A 264 19.39 -6.11 -0.42
N GLU A 265 18.13 -6.57 -0.48
CA GLU A 265 17.69 -7.84 -1.10
C GLU A 265 17.76 -7.84 -2.64
#